data_60a427d36d9749892b549e915099c212
#
_entry.id   60a427d36d9749892b549e915099c212
#
_cell.length_a   1.000
_cell.length_b   1.000
_cell.length_c   1.000
_cell.angle_alpha   90.00
_cell.angle_beta   90.00
_cell.angle_gamma   90.00
#
_symmetry.space_group_name_H-M   'P 1'
#
loop_
_entity.id
_entity.type
_entity.pdbx_description
1 polymer ?
#
loop_
_entity_poly.entity_id
_entity_poly.type
_entity_poly.pdbx_seq_one_letter_code
_entity_poly.pdbx_strand_id
1 'polypeptide(L)'
;METGMSINTFCMDCMDLMKSKPKGHYQLAIVDPPYGRNGSIKGGKRSYAYMHPDMFGTKENNVQPPAEYWQELFRVSVNQIIFGGNYFPLGPCDCYVVWDKLQPEDFSFGSVELAWTSFEGRHPLIYKHTPIGKPHERFHPTQKPVQLYKYLLRNFAKPGDRILDTHGGSFSSALACYDLGFDLDICENNPFYYDQAKARLEQHIELDREQMRFNF
;
A
#
# COMPACT_ATOMS: atom_id res chain seq x y z
N MET A 1 -6.67 -30.18 -6.25
CA MET A 1 -5.83 -29.52 -5.23
C MET A 1 -6.27 -28.07 -5.20
N GLU A 2 -7.05 -27.70 -4.20
CA GLU A 2 -7.39 -26.31 -3.97
C GLU A 2 -6.12 -25.58 -3.55
N THR A 3 -5.46 -24.89 -4.48
CA THR A 3 -4.49 -23.85 -4.11
C THR A 3 -5.30 -22.64 -3.67
N GLY A 4 -5.87 -22.73 -2.47
CA GLY A 4 -6.60 -21.62 -1.89
C GLY A 4 -5.66 -20.46 -1.70
N MET A 5 -5.97 -19.31 -2.31
CA MET A 5 -5.34 -18.03 -2.08
C MET A 5 -5.25 -17.75 -0.57
N SER A 6 -4.10 -17.25 -0.11
CA SER A 6 -3.86 -16.90 1.29
C SER A 6 -3.58 -15.41 1.45
N ILE A 7 -4.34 -14.73 2.32
CA ILE A 7 -4.07 -13.38 2.78
C ILE A 7 -3.61 -13.47 4.25
N ASN A 8 -2.31 -13.33 4.48
CA ASN A 8 -1.72 -13.39 5.81
C ASN A 8 -1.47 -11.97 6.33
N THR A 9 -2.08 -11.62 7.44
CA THR A 9 -1.97 -10.29 8.06
C THR A 9 -1.16 -10.37 9.36
N PHE A 10 -0.21 -9.45 9.56
CA PHE A 10 0.71 -9.45 10.69
C PHE A 10 0.71 -8.08 11.38
N CYS A 11 0.41 -8.06 12.70
CA CYS A 11 0.59 -6.89 13.55
C CYS A 11 2.01 -6.93 14.14
N MET A 12 3.00 -6.50 13.35
CA MET A 12 4.42 -6.57 13.74
C MET A 12 5.28 -5.62 12.91
N ASP A 13 6.54 -5.48 13.32
CA ASP A 13 7.55 -4.82 12.50
C ASP A 13 7.82 -5.64 11.23
N CYS A 14 7.75 -5.00 10.07
CA CYS A 14 7.99 -5.65 8.78
C CYS A 14 9.41 -6.20 8.64
N MET A 15 10.39 -5.67 9.37
CA MET A 15 11.76 -6.20 9.37
C MET A 15 11.82 -7.62 9.93
N ASP A 16 11.03 -7.92 10.95
CA ASP A 16 10.96 -9.28 11.52
C ASP A 16 10.36 -10.28 10.52
N LEU A 17 9.29 -9.86 9.83
CA LEU A 17 8.72 -10.68 8.76
C LEU A 17 9.74 -10.90 7.63
N MET A 18 10.34 -9.83 7.10
CA MET A 18 11.28 -9.93 5.98
C MET A 18 12.49 -10.81 6.33
N LYS A 19 13.07 -10.65 7.52
CA LYS A 19 14.21 -11.48 7.99
C LYS A 19 13.86 -12.95 8.12
N SER A 20 12.59 -13.29 8.37
CA SER A 20 12.12 -14.69 8.47
C SER A 20 11.99 -15.39 7.09
N LYS A 21 12.03 -14.64 6.00
CA LYS A 21 11.79 -15.17 4.65
C LYS A 21 13.10 -15.36 3.87
N PRO A 22 13.19 -16.38 3.02
CA PRO A 22 14.35 -16.56 2.14
C PRO A 22 14.43 -15.48 1.06
N LYS A 23 15.60 -15.36 0.42
CA LYS A 23 15.79 -14.48 -0.73
C LYS A 23 14.81 -14.82 -1.85
N GLY A 24 14.18 -13.79 -2.44
CA GLY A 24 13.26 -13.91 -3.57
C GLY A 24 11.97 -14.66 -3.23
N HIS A 25 11.57 -14.66 -1.96
CA HIS A 25 10.34 -15.31 -1.50
C HIS A 25 9.07 -14.74 -2.16
N TYR A 26 9.06 -13.44 -2.41
CA TYR A 26 7.96 -12.73 -3.05
C TYR A 26 8.31 -12.38 -4.49
N GLN A 27 7.39 -12.57 -5.41
CA GLN A 27 7.56 -12.16 -6.79
C GLN A 27 7.42 -10.66 -6.96
N LEU A 28 6.59 -10.03 -6.13
CA LEU A 28 6.37 -8.59 -6.15
C LEU A 28 6.15 -8.05 -4.74
N ALA A 29 6.85 -6.96 -4.39
CA ALA A 29 6.52 -6.12 -3.25
C ALA A 29 5.84 -4.83 -3.73
N ILE A 30 4.71 -4.46 -3.12
CA ILE A 30 4.02 -3.18 -3.35
C ILE A 30 3.95 -2.47 -2.00
N VAL A 31 4.76 -1.44 -1.81
CA VAL A 31 4.98 -0.84 -0.50
C VAL A 31 4.81 0.68 -0.50
N ASP A 32 4.29 1.21 0.61
CA ASP A 32 4.08 2.65 0.85
C ASP A 32 4.71 3.08 2.19
N PRO A 33 6.04 3.07 2.29
CA PRO A 33 6.72 3.41 3.53
C PRO A 33 6.64 4.91 3.83
N PRO A 34 6.81 5.35 5.10
CA PRO A 34 6.76 6.76 5.48
C PRO A 34 7.86 7.56 4.77
N TYR A 35 7.49 8.73 4.23
CA TYR A 35 8.39 9.53 3.38
C TYR A 35 9.38 10.41 4.15
N GLY A 36 9.32 10.43 5.50
CA GLY A 36 10.22 11.26 6.32
C GLY A 36 10.01 12.76 6.14
N ARG A 37 8.96 13.16 5.43
CA ARG A 37 8.65 14.58 5.29
C ARG A 37 8.05 15.06 6.60
N ASN A 38 8.80 15.93 7.30
CA ASN A 38 8.21 16.85 8.30
C ASN A 38 7.27 17.84 7.59
N GLY A 39 6.45 17.29 6.71
CA GLY A 39 5.40 18.01 6.05
C GLY A 39 4.45 18.42 7.14
N SER A 40 4.58 19.66 7.59
CA SER A 40 3.41 20.38 7.99
C SER A 40 2.36 20.03 6.95
N ILE A 41 1.44 19.10 7.32
CA ILE A 41 0.11 19.15 6.78
C ILE A 41 -0.35 20.54 7.24
N LYS A 42 -0.06 21.56 6.42
CA LYS A 42 -0.56 22.93 6.59
C LYS A 42 -2.04 22.90 6.26
N GLY A 43 -2.75 21.95 6.88
CA GLY A 43 -4.17 21.99 6.97
C GLY A 43 -4.49 23.06 8.02
N GLY A 44 -5.23 24.07 7.63
CA GLY A 44 -5.76 25.02 8.61
C GLY A 44 -6.56 24.29 9.68
N LYS A 45 -7.01 25.01 10.75
CA LYS A 45 -7.79 24.48 11.90
C LYS A 45 -9.01 23.59 11.54
N ARG A 46 -9.36 23.47 10.25
CA ARG A 46 -10.44 22.61 9.72
C ARG A 46 -9.91 21.35 9.01
N SER A 47 -8.59 21.09 9.01
CA SER A 47 -8.09 19.86 8.39
C SER A 47 -8.47 18.65 9.23
N TYR A 48 -8.77 17.54 8.58
CA TYR A 48 -9.06 16.27 9.25
C TYR A 48 -7.91 15.85 10.19
N ALA A 49 -6.66 16.10 9.78
CA ALA A 49 -5.47 15.89 10.60
C ALA A 49 -5.46 16.72 11.89
N TYR A 50 -5.96 17.95 11.86
CA TYR A 50 -6.04 18.80 13.05
C TYR A 50 -7.11 18.30 14.01
N MET A 51 -8.22 17.78 13.49
CA MET A 51 -9.34 17.26 14.31
C MET A 51 -9.05 15.86 14.91
N HIS A 52 -8.10 15.14 14.33
CA HIS A 52 -7.74 13.77 14.74
C HIS A 52 -6.20 13.62 14.85
N PRO A 53 -5.55 14.36 15.78
CA PRO A 53 -4.09 14.33 15.94
C PRO A 53 -3.56 12.93 16.26
N ASP A 54 -4.32 12.14 17.01
CA ASP A 54 -3.96 10.77 17.38
C ASP A 54 -3.95 9.79 16.21
N MET A 55 -4.71 10.09 15.14
CA MET A 55 -4.75 9.27 13.92
C MET A 55 -3.58 9.55 12.97
N PHE A 56 -2.98 10.75 13.03
CA PHE A 56 -1.92 11.15 12.09
C PHE A 56 -0.51 10.85 12.59
N GLY A 57 -0.40 10.18 13.71
CA GLY A 57 0.87 9.88 14.35
C GLY A 57 1.62 11.15 14.79
N THR A 58 2.45 11.00 15.77
CA THR A 58 3.41 12.04 16.14
C THR A 58 4.46 12.17 15.03
N LYS A 59 5.19 13.29 14.97
CA LYS A 59 6.34 13.47 14.05
C LYS A 59 7.33 12.31 14.11
N GLU A 60 7.33 11.57 15.19
CA GLU A 60 8.18 10.41 15.48
C GLU A 60 7.88 9.20 14.58
N ASN A 61 6.64 9.06 14.09
CA ASN A 61 6.22 7.92 13.26
C ASN A 61 6.40 8.15 11.75
N ASN A 62 6.80 9.36 11.33
CA ASN A 62 7.05 9.67 9.91
C ASN A 62 8.54 9.76 9.63
N VAL A 63 9.28 8.72 9.99
CA VAL A 63 10.72 8.59 9.71
C VAL A 63 10.91 7.68 8.50
N GLN A 64 11.80 8.09 7.59
CA GLN A 64 12.14 7.22 6.46
C GLN A 64 12.70 5.88 6.94
N PRO A 65 12.41 4.79 6.24
CA PRO A 65 13.02 3.50 6.54
C PRO A 65 14.54 3.58 6.49
N PRO A 66 15.24 2.90 7.41
CA PRO A 66 16.70 2.84 7.42
C PRO A 66 17.25 2.05 6.22
N ALA A 67 18.56 2.12 6.00
CA ALA A 67 19.21 1.43 4.87
C ALA A 67 18.96 -0.09 4.88
N GLU A 68 18.91 -0.69 6.05
CA GLU A 68 18.65 -2.11 6.25
C GLU A 68 17.28 -2.56 5.71
N TYR A 69 16.28 -1.68 5.80
CA TYR A 69 14.96 -1.95 5.25
C TYR A 69 15.03 -2.18 3.73
N TRP A 70 15.74 -1.33 3.02
CA TRP A 70 15.90 -1.46 1.57
C TRP A 70 16.65 -2.72 1.19
N GLN A 71 17.71 -3.06 1.95
CA GLN A 71 18.47 -4.30 1.75
C GLN A 71 17.58 -5.53 1.89
N GLU A 72 16.76 -5.57 2.95
CA GLU A 72 15.84 -6.68 3.18
C GLU A 72 14.70 -6.73 2.15
N LEU A 73 14.11 -5.58 1.80
CA LEU A 73 13.05 -5.51 0.78
C LEU A 73 13.53 -6.07 -0.56
N PHE A 74 14.71 -5.64 -1.03
CA PHE A 74 15.32 -6.13 -2.27
C PHE A 74 15.82 -7.58 -2.15
N ARG A 75 16.16 -8.03 -0.96
CA ARG A 75 16.55 -9.42 -0.74
C ARG A 75 15.37 -10.38 -0.86
N VAL A 76 14.23 -10.04 -0.25
CA VAL A 76 13.08 -10.94 -0.13
C VAL A 76 12.14 -10.89 -1.33
N SER A 77 12.19 -9.84 -2.14
CA SER A 77 11.33 -9.66 -3.31
C SER A 77 12.12 -9.58 -4.62
N VAL A 78 11.55 -10.15 -5.68
CA VAL A 78 12.14 -10.15 -7.02
C VAL A 78 11.94 -8.79 -7.69
N ASN A 79 10.71 -8.25 -7.64
CA ASN A 79 10.37 -6.94 -8.15
C ASN A 79 9.71 -6.09 -7.06
N GLN A 80 9.79 -4.76 -7.22
CA GLN A 80 9.26 -3.80 -6.27
C GLN A 80 8.48 -2.70 -6.98
N ILE A 81 7.41 -2.24 -6.31
CA ILE A 81 6.69 -1.00 -6.60
C ILE A 81 6.68 -0.21 -5.30
N ILE A 82 7.31 0.97 -5.29
CA ILE A 82 7.57 1.75 -4.08
C ILE A 82 6.93 3.13 -4.24
N PHE A 83 5.83 3.37 -3.53
CA PHE A 83 5.19 4.68 -3.50
C PHE A 83 6.12 5.72 -2.86
N GLY A 84 6.09 6.95 -3.37
CA GLY A 84 6.98 8.00 -2.91
C GLY A 84 8.45 7.75 -3.25
N GLY A 85 8.75 6.92 -4.26
CA GLY A 85 10.12 6.56 -4.62
C GLY A 85 11.04 7.75 -4.91
N ASN A 86 10.47 8.90 -5.26
CA ASN A 86 11.20 10.17 -5.42
C ASN A 86 11.73 10.76 -4.10
N TYR A 87 11.37 10.22 -2.94
CA TYR A 87 11.85 10.66 -1.62
C TYR A 87 12.95 9.75 -1.06
N PHE A 88 13.23 8.63 -1.71
CA PHE A 88 14.15 7.61 -1.22
C PHE A 88 15.41 7.51 -2.10
N PRO A 89 16.53 7.02 -1.57
CA PRO A 89 17.77 6.84 -2.32
C PRO A 89 17.71 5.61 -3.24
N LEU A 90 16.65 5.52 -4.04
CA LEU A 90 16.49 4.48 -5.05
C LEU A 90 17.23 4.87 -6.32
N GLY A 91 17.78 3.89 -7.04
CA GLY A 91 18.43 4.12 -8.31
C GLY A 91 17.47 4.61 -9.40
N PRO A 92 17.98 4.98 -10.60
CA PRO A 92 17.14 5.26 -11.75
C PRO A 92 16.27 4.05 -12.10
N CYS A 93 15.12 4.27 -12.71
CA CYS A 93 14.22 3.23 -13.15
C CYS A 93 13.70 3.51 -14.56
N ASP A 94 13.46 2.46 -15.33
CA ASP A 94 12.86 2.58 -16.66
C ASP A 94 11.36 2.87 -16.57
N CYS A 95 10.70 2.31 -15.56
CA CYS A 95 9.26 2.41 -15.35
C CYS A 95 8.94 2.99 -13.99
N TYR A 96 8.06 3.97 -13.98
CA TYR A 96 7.36 4.43 -12.78
C TYR A 96 5.88 4.59 -13.06
N VAL A 97 5.07 4.57 -12.02
CA VAL A 97 3.64 4.79 -12.12
C VAL A 97 3.31 6.15 -11.52
N VAL A 98 2.63 6.98 -12.29
CA VAL A 98 2.07 8.26 -11.82
C VAL A 98 0.61 8.02 -11.47
N TRP A 99 0.27 8.15 -10.20
CA TRP A 99 -1.13 8.23 -9.80
C TRP A 99 -1.58 9.69 -9.86
N ASP A 100 -2.35 10.02 -10.90
CA ASP A 100 -3.05 11.29 -11.05
C ASP A 100 -4.35 11.24 -10.22
N LYS A 101 -4.40 12.06 -9.17
CA LYS A 101 -5.50 12.09 -8.20
C LYS A 101 -6.74 12.85 -8.69
N LEU A 102 -6.69 13.39 -9.92
CA LEU A 102 -7.77 14.19 -10.50
C LEU A 102 -8.24 15.33 -9.57
N GLN A 103 -7.30 15.93 -8.86
CA GLN A 103 -7.57 17.06 -7.95
C GLN A 103 -7.36 18.39 -8.66
N PRO A 104 -8.14 19.44 -8.32
CA PRO A 104 -7.90 20.78 -8.81
C PRO A 104 -6.48 21.27 -8.48
N GLU A 105 -5.89 22.09 -9.37
CA GLU A 105 -4.50 22.58 -9.23
C GLU A 105 -4.26 23.42 -7.99
N ASP A 106 -5.31 24.09 -7.48
CA ASP A 106 -5.28 24.93 -6.29
C ASP A 106 -5.45 24.16 -4.97
N PHE A 107 -5.53 22.81 -5.04
CA PHE A 107 -5.65 21.98 -3.85
C PHE A 107 -4.30 21.86 -3.13
N SER A 108 -4.29 22.01 -1.80
CA SER A 108 -3.06 22.01 -0.98
C SER A 108 -2.33 20.65 -0.90
N PHE A 109 -2.93 19.58 -1.42
CA PHE A 109 -2.32 18.25 -1.52
C PHE A 109 -1.82 18.03 -2.95
N GLY A 110 -0.66 17.37 -3.09
CA GLY A 110 -0.10 17.07 -4.41
C GLY A 110 -1.10 16.35 -5.31
N SER A 111 -1.27 16.88 -6.52
CA SER A 111 -2.19 16.36 -7.54
C SER A 111 -1.79 14.98 -8.07
N VAL A 112 -0.52 14.62 -7.92
CA VAL A 112 0.01 13.33 -8.34
C VAL A 112 0.83 12.67 -7.23
N GLU A 113 0.98 11.35 -7.33
CA GLU A 113 1.88 10.56 -6.50
C GLU A 113 2.67 9.61 -7.39
N LEU A 114 3.97 9.47 -7.12
CA LEU A 114 4.86 8.64 -7.91
C LEU A 114 5.10 7.30 -7.20
N ALA A 115 5.03 6.21 -7.95
CA ALA A 115 5.53 4.91 -7.52
C ALA A 115 6.71 4.52 -8.41
N TRP A 116 7.89 4.40 -7.81
CA TRP A 116 9.08 3.86 -8.43
C TRP A 116 8.92 2.35 -8.65
N THR A 117 9.45 1.80 -9.74
CA THR A 117 9.44 0.36 -9.96
C THR A 117 10.82 -0.18 -10.33
N SER A 118 11.09 -1.43 -9.97
CA SER A 118 12.30 -2.14 -10.37
C SER A 118 12.20 -2.82 -11.74
N PHE A 119 11.07 -2.67 -12.44
CA PHE A 119 10.85 -3.32 -13.72
C PHE A 119 11.65 -2.64 -14.84
N GLU A 120 12.48 -3.41 -15.51
CA GLU A 120 13.29 -2.97 -16.66
C GLU A 120 12.52 -3.10 -17.98
N GLY A 121 12.87 -2.27 -18.97
CA GLY A 121 12.35 -2.32 -20.33
C GLY A 121 10.85 -2.00 -20.46
N ARG A 122 10.24 -1.37 -19.45
CA ARG A 122 8.84 -0.94 -19.47
C ARG A 122 8.74 0.57 -19.49
N HIS A 123 7.72 1.07 -20.18
CA HIS A 123 7.44 2.51 -20.19
C HIS A 123 6.69 2.95 -18.93
N PRO A 124 6.87 4.22 -18.50
CA PRO A 124 6.08 4.81 -17.43
C PRO A 124 4.57 4.74 -17.69
N LEU A 125 3.80 4.56 -16.63
CA LEU A 125 2.34 4.44 -16.68
C LEU A 125 1.67 5.57 -15.91
N ILE A 126 0.49 6.00 -16.38
CA ILE A 126 -0.36 6.95 -15.66
C ILE A 126 -1.66 6.23 -15.27
N TYR A 127 -1.99 6.29 -14.00
CA TYR A 127 -3.27 5.84 -13.46
C TYR A 127 -4.07 7.04 -12.94
N LYS A 128 -5.29 7.22 -13.45
CA LYS A 128 -6.16 8.34 -13.08
C LYS A 128 -7.29 7.84 -12.20
N HIS A 129 -7.35 8.32 -10.97
CA HIS A 129 -8.40 7.95 -10.03
C HIS A 129 -8.42 8.92 -8.86
N THR A 130 -9.61 9.39 -8.48
CA THR A 130 -9.75 10.23 -7.29
C THR A 130 -9.33 9.46 -6.03
N PRO A 131 -8.72 10.13 -5.03
CA PRO A 131 -8.59 9.54 -3.69
C PRO A 131 -9.96 9.13 -3.18
N ILE A 132 -9.98 8.09 -2.33
CA ILE A 132 -11.24 7.57 -1.78
C ILE A 132 -12.07 8.70 -1.19
N GLY A 133 -13.35 8.69 -1.53
CA GLY A 133 -14.52 9.32 -1.01
C GLY A 133 -14.42 10.37 0.11
N LYS A 134 -15.45 10.45 0.91
CA LYS A 134 -15.55 11.47 1.96
C LYS A 134 -14.54 11.19 3.10
N PRO A 135 -13.97 12.24 3.74
CA PRO A 135 -12.98 12.05 4.81
C PRO A 135 -13.42 11.10 5.94
N HIS A 136 -14.73 11.06 6.25
CA HIS A 136 -15.27 10.19 7.30
C HIS A 136 -15.35 8.69 6.93
N GLU A 137 -15.13 8.35 5.66
CA GLU A 137 -15.05 6.96 5.19
C GLU A 137 -13.63 6.39 5.30
N ARG A 138 -12.67 7.23 5.74
CA ARG A 138 -11.27 6.86 5.88
C ARG A 138 -10.92 6.77 7.37
N PHE A 139 -10.44 5.62 7.78
CA PHE A 139 -9.86 5.48 9.11
C PHE A 139 -8.32 5.65 9.09
N HIS A 140 -7.69 5.51 7.92
CA HIS A 140 -6.25 5.71 7.76
C HIS A 140 -5.97 6.99 6.95
N PRO A 141 -5.05 7.87 7.43
CA PRO A 141 -4.83 9.20 6.84
C PRO A 141 -4.36 9.17 5.39
N THR A 142 -3.54 8.21 5.05
CA THR A 142 -2.96 8.04 3.70
C THR A 142 -3.60 6.90 2.92
N GLN A 143 -4.83 6.52 3.27
CA GLN A 143 -5.55 5.43 2.62
C GLN A 143 -5.60 5.59 1.10
N LYS A 144 -5.02 4.63 0.37
CA LYS A 144 -5.05 4.58 -1.09
C LYS A 144 -6.26 3.79 -1.60
N PRO A 145 -6.76 4.09 -2.80
CA PRO A 145 -7.86 3.34 -3.42
C PRO A 145 -7.50 1.88 -3.68
N VAL A 146 -8.41 0.96 -3.42
CA VAL A 146 -8.27 -0.47 -3.78
C VAL A 146 -8.05 -0.62 -5.30
N GLN A 147 -8.72 0.21 -6.09
CA GLN A 147 -8.60 0.19 -7.56
C GLN A 147 -7.18 0.52 -8.06
N LEU A 148 -6.42 1.34 -7.31
CA LEU A 148 -5.01 1.61 -7.61
C LEU A 148 -4.18 0.33 -7.47
N TYR A 149 -4.35 -0.40 -6.38
CA TYR A 149 -3.66 -1.68 -6.17
C TYR A 149 -4.08 -2.74 -7.19
N LYS A 150 -5.37 -2.81 -7.53
CA LYS A 150 -5.84 -3.69 -8.61
C LYS A 150 -5.20 -3.35 -9.96
N TYR A 151 -5.05 -2.06 -10.26
CA TYR A 151 -4.35 -1.61 -11.46
C TYR A 151 -2.87 -2.06 -11.46
N LEU A 152 -2.17 -1.89 -10.33
CA LEU A 152 -0.78 -2.33 -10.20
C LEU A 152 -0.65 -3.85 -10.37
N LEU A 153 -1.47 -4.63 -9.67
CA LEU A 153 -1.45 -6.09 -9.77
C LEU A 153 -1.71 -6.58 -11.19
N ARG A 154 -2.72 -6.04 -11.88
CA ARG A 154 -3.03 -6.42 -13.27
C ARG A 154 -1.92 -6.10 -14.27
N ASN A 155 -1.13 -5.04 -14.00
CA ASN A 155 -0.04 -4.65 -14.90
C ASN A 155 1.28 -5.32 -14.58
N PHE A 156 1.54 -5.68 -13.32
CA PHE A 156 2.87 -6.04 -12.86
C PHE A 156 2.98 -7.44 -12.24
N ALA A 157 1.87 -8.04 -11.79
CA ALA A 157 1.83 -9.39 -11.23
C ALA A 157 1.31 -10.41 -12.24
N LYS A 158 1.65 -11.68 -12.01
CA LYS A 158 1.17 -12.83 -12.77
C LYS A 158 0.40 -13.78 -11.87
N PRO A 159 -0.57 -14.55 -12.38
CA PRO A 159 -1.24 -15.58 -11.59
C PRO A 159 -0.23 -16.49 -10.86
N GLY A 160 -0.43 -16.67 -9.56
CA GLY A 160 0.45 -17.45 -8.70
C GLY A 160 1.62 -16.67 -8.08
N ASP A 161 1.79 -15.37 -8.40
CA ASP A 161 2.76 -14.52 -7.72
C ASP A 161 2.35 -14.31 -6.27
N ARG A 162 3.35 -14.37 -5.37
CA ARG A 162 3.21 -14.02 -3.97
C ARG A 162 3.60 -12.57 -3.75
N ILE A 163 2.71 -11.81 -3.14
CA ILE A 163 2.84 -10.36 -2.94
C ILE A 163 3.29 -10.07 -1.51
N LEU A 164 4.07 -9.00 -1.34
CA LEU A 164 4.45 -8.44 -0.04
C LEU A 164 3.97 -7.00 0.07
N ASP A 165 3.34 -6.65 1.19
CA ASP A 165 3.11 -5.26 1.60
C ASP A 165 3.65 -5.06 3.02
N THR A 166 4.68 -4.23 3.17
CA THR A 166 5.36 -3.99 4.44
C THR A 166 4.73 -2.88 5.29
N HIS A 167 3.81 -2.11 4.73
CA HIS A 167 3.18 -0.96 5.38
C HIS A 167 1.69 -0.94 5.04
N GLY A 168 0.96 -1.90 5.60
CA GLY A 168 -0.42 -2.22 5.22
C GLY A 168 -1.42 -1.09 5.38
N GLY A 169 -1.26 -0.27 6.41
CA GLY A 169 -2.14 0.86 6.69
C GLY A 169 -3.61 0.47 6.73
N SER A 170 -4.34 0.77 5.67
CA SER A 170 -5.76 0.47 5.54
C SER A 170 -6.07 -0.89 4.90
N PHE A 171 -5.08 -1.70 4.57
CA PHE A 171 -5.21 -2.98 3.86
C PHE A 171 -5.88 -2.89 2.47
N SER A 172 -5.76 -1.75 1.80
CA SER A 172 -6.30 -1.61 0.43
C SER A 172 -5.62 -2.57 -0.56
N SER A 173 -4.34 -2.89 -0.37
CA SER A 173 -3.61 -3.93 -1.10
C SER A 173 -4.16 -5.32 -0.84
N ALA A 174 -4.55 -5.62 0.41
CA ALA A 174 -5.12 -6.91 0.79
C ALA A 174 -6.48 -7.15 0.12
N LEU A 175 -7.36 -6.14 0.11
CA LEU A 175 -8.62 -6.22 -0.61
C LEU A 175 -8.39 -6.46 -2.11
N ALA A 176 -7.41 -5.78 -2.71
CA ALA A 176 -7.09 -5.93 -4.12
C ALA A 176 -6.52 -7.34 -4.43
N CYS A 177 -5.65 -7.86 -3.57
CA CYS A 177 -5.12 -9.22 -3.71
C CYS A 177 -6.22 -10.28 -3.56
N TYR A 178 -7.11 -10.12 -2.57
CA TYR A 178 -8.27 -10.99 -2.41
C TYR A 178 -9.13 -11.02 -3.67
N ASP A 179 -9.52 -9.86 -4.19
CA ASP A 179 -10.39 -9.76 -5.37
C ASP A 179 -9.76 -10.31 -6.66
N LEU A 180 -8.43 -10.37 -6.73
CA LEU A 180 -7.71 -10.82 -7.92
C LEU A 180 -7.04 -12.20 -7.75
N GLY A 181 -7.18 -12.84 -6.59
CA GLY A 181 -6.67 -14.18 -6.35
C GLY A 181 -5.17 -14.29 -6.15
N PHE A 182 -4.52 -13.28 -5.57
CA PHE A 182 -3.10 -13.29 -5.24
C PHE A 182 -2.84 -13.66 -3.79
N ASP A 183 -1.80 -14.45 -3.54
CA ASP A 183 -1.26 -14.65 -2.19
C ASP A 183 -0.59 -13.36 -1.70
N LEU A 184 -0.84 -13.01 -0.43
CA LEU A 184 -0.27 -11.80 0.18
C LEU A 184 0.19 -12.07 1.61
N ASP A 185 1.40 -11.58 1.93
CA ASP A 185 1.84 -11.30 3.28
C ASP A 185 1.84 -9.76 3.49
N ILE A 186 1.13 -9.28 4.51
CA ILE A 186 0.98 -7.84 4.80
C ILE A 186 1.24 -7.52 6.27
N CYS A 187 2.08 -6.51 6.53
CA CYS A 187 2.39 -6.01 7.87
C CYS A 187 1.78 -4.64 8.13
N GLU A 188 1.30 -4.43 9.35
CA GLU A 188 1.02 -3.12 9.94
C GLU A 188 1.51 -3.14 11.39
N ASN A 189 2.38 -2.19 11.75
CA ASN A 189 3.01 -2.17 13.07
C ASN A 189 2.17 -1.43 14.13
N ASN A 190 1.23 -0.60 13.70
CA ASN A 190 0.33 0.10 14.62
C ASN A 190 -0.91 -0.77 14.90
N PRO A 191 -1.11 -1.27 16.13
CA PRO A 191 -2.24 -2.16 16.45
C PRO A 191 -3.60 -1.53 16.17
N PHE A 192 -3.75 -0.22 16.39
CA PHE A 192 -5.01 0.48 16.12
C PHE A 192 -5.39 0.44 14.63
N TYR A 193 -4.41 0.72 13.73
CA TYR A 193 -4.67 0.63 12.30
C TYR A 193 -4.82 -0.82 11.83
N TYR A 194 -4.01 -1.73 12.39
CA TYR A 194 -4.12 -3.15 12.10
C TYR A 194 -5.51 -3.70 12.38
N ASP A 195 -6.07 -3.45 13.57
CA ASP A 195 -7.38 -3.97 13.96
C ASP A 195 -8.49 -3.46 13.05
N GLN A 196 -8.47 -2.17 12.70
CA GLN A 196 -9.46 -1.59 11.79
C GLN A 196 -9.32 -2.09 10.34
N ALA A 197 -8.09 -2.23 9.88
CA ALA A 197 -7.81 -2.74 8.55
C ALA A 197 -8.20 -4.21 8.41
N LYS A 198 -7.95 -5.01 9.44
CA LYS A 198 -8.35 -6.41 9.52
C LYS A 198 -9.86 -6.55 9.51
N ALA A 199 -10.58 -5.80 10.34
CA ALA A 199 -12.04 -5.79 10.34
C ALA A 199 -12.62 -5.41 8.96
N ARG A 200 -12.02 -4.42 8.28
CA ARG A 200 -12.39 -4.04 6.92
C ARG A 200 -12.19 -5.17 5.92
N LEU A 201 -11.09 -5.90 6.00
CA LEU A 201 -10.82 -7.05 5.14
C LEU A 201 -11.82 -8.18 5.40
N GLU A 202 -12.07 -8.52 6.65
CA GLU A 202 -13.03 -9.56 7.05
C GLU A 202 -14.44 -9.24 6.56
N GLN A 203 -14.89 -7.99 6.72
CA GLN A 203 -16.18 -7.52 6.21
C GLN A 203 -16.26 -7.63 4.68
N HIS A 204 -15.18 -7.26 3.96
CA HIS A 204 -15.14 -7.37 2.51
C HIS A 204 -15.28 -8.82 2.03
N ILE A 205 -14.56 -9.74 2.68
CA ILE A 205 -14.62 -11.19 2.39
C ILE A 205 -16.03 -11.75 2.66
N GLU A 206 -16.66 -11.33 3.75
CA GLU A 206 -18.02 -11.80 4.11
C GLU A 206 -19.06 -11.34 3.08
N LEU A 207 -19.02 -10.06 2.71
CA LEU A 207 -19.92 -9.50 1.69
C LEU A 207 -19.76 -10.21 0.33
N ASP A 208 -18.53 -10.51 -0.09
CA ASP A 208 -18.29 -11.25 -1.33
C ASP A 208 -18.85 -12.67 -1.26
N ARG A 209 -18.67 -13.38 -0.13
CA ARG A 209 -19.25 -14.71 0.08
C ARG A 209 -20.79 -14.70 0.08
N GLU A 210 -21.39 -13.69 0.66
CA GLU A 210 -22.85 -13.51 0.63
C GLU A 210 -23.35 -13.30 -0.79
N GLN A 211 -22.71 -12.41 -1.56
CA GLN A 211 -23.06 -12.16 -2.96
C GLN A 211 -22.97 -13.44 -3.82
N MET A 212 -21.94 -14.25 -3.60
CA MET A 212 -21.82 -15.54 -4.31
C MET A 212 -22.97 -16.49 -3.97
N ARG A 213 -23.47 -16.52 -2.72
CA ARG A 213 -24.60 -17.38 -2.32
C ARG A 213 -25.94 -16.99 -2.94
N PHE A 214 -26.12 -15.70 -3.24
CA PHE A 214 -27.38 -15.21 -3.85
C PHE A 214 -27.40 -15.31 -5.38
N ASN A 215 -26.27 -15.59 -6.01
CA ASN A 215 -26.14 -15.73 -7.47
C ASN A 215 -26.25 -17.20 -7.95
N PHE A 216 -26.60 -18.12 -7.05
CA PHE A 216 -26.95 -19.52 -7.29
C PHE A 216 -28.38 -19.80 -6.84
#